data_4df2d9bfcd323f939dcbc64bd9e26dc9
#
_entry.id   4df2d9bfcd323f939dcbc64bd9e26dc9
#
_cell.length_a   1.000
_cell.length_b   1.000
_cell.length_c   1.000
_cell.angle_alpha   90.00
_cell.angle_beta   90.00
_cell.angle_gamma   90.00
#
_symmetry.space_group_name_H-M   'P 1'
#
loop_
_entity.id
_entity.type
_entity.pdbx_description
1 polymer ?
#
loop_
_entity_poly.entity_id
_entity_poly.type
_entity_poly.pdbx_seq_one_letter_code
_entity_poly.pdbx_strand_id
1 'polypeptide(L)'
;YGAGSSFTITGGTIIDYNGPIDAASGFPEGLGVIGTNVDRGLPASKTADCNDPAAFDQVGKVSLGDLEISDDGKFLFVMNLYDRKLYRLELNSATNPTGVIAVTSIALPAIAVTNGEIRPFAVSYHRGKLFVGAVASGENGGTVVHNGATDLYAYVWEMTDPNGAATFNATPILSIPLNYQKGYPIQGLNSVAQRLWHPWSKNTANTFGGGEFTWVSPMLSNIEFSDRGDMILDFFDRGG
;
A
#
# COMPACT_ATOMS: atom_id res chain seq x y z
N TYR A 1 -2.12 -22.43 -2.60
CA TYR A 1 -3.17 -21.43 -2.49
C TYR A 1 -4.32 -21.90 -3.39
N GLY A 2 -5.51 -22.15 -2.80
CA GLY A 2 -6.69 -22.55 -3.52
C GLY A 2 -7.17 -21.44 -4.47
N ALA A 3 -7.95 -21.84 -5.47
CA ALA A 3 -8.61 -20.90 -6.37
C ALA A 3 -9.26 -19.78 -5.55
N GLY A 4 -8.97 -18.54 -5.92
CA GLY A 4 -9.46 -17.37 -5.22
C GLY A 4 -10.96 -17.41 -5.10
N SER A 5 -11.47 -17.11 -3.92
CA SER A 5 -12.90 -16.93 -3.72
C SER A 5 -13.29 -15.61 -4.38
N SER A 6 -14.09 -15.69 -5.45
CA SER A 6 -14.73 -14.49 -5.98
C SER A 6 -15.77 -14.02 -4.99
N PHE A 7 -15.72 -12.76 -4.61
CA PHE A 7 -16.77 -12.11 -3.83
C PHE A 7 -17.73 -11.45 -4.81
N THR A 8 -18.88 -12.07 -5.03
CA THR A 8 -19.91 -11.53 -5.92
C THR A 8 -20.91 -10.77 -5.09
N ILE A 9 -20.95 -9.45 -5.22
CA ILE A 9 -22.10 -8.64 -4.81
C ILE A 9 -23.11 -8.71 -5.95
N THR A 10 -24.37 -8.97 -5.65
CA THR A 10 -25.44 -9.06 -6.67
C THR A 10 -25.48 -7.76 -7.48
N GLY A 11 -24.99 -7.80 -8.72
CA GLY A 11 -24.87 -6.64 -9.60
C GLY A 11 -23.46 -6.31 -10.10
N GLY A 12 -22.42 -7.02 -9.65
CA GLY A 12 -21.06 -6.85 -10.13
C GLY A 12 -20.03 -7.66 -9.35
N THR A 13 -18.95 -8.02 -10.00
CA THR A 13 -17.78 -8.63 -9.37
C THR A 13 -16.87 -7.51 -8.89
N ILE A 14 -16.65 -7.38 -7.58
CA ILE A 14 -15.80 -6.32 -7.05
C ILE A 14 -14.32 -6.69 -7.14
N ILE A 15 -13.98 -7.97 -7.05
CA ILE A 15 -12.59 -8.44 -7.13
C ILE A 15 -12.54 -9.80 -7.81
N ASP A 16 -11.83 -9.92 -8.93
CA ASP A 16 -11.34 -11.19 -9.44
C ASP A 16 -9.84 -11.29 -9.19
N TYR A 17 -9.44 -12.19 -8.30
CA TYR A 17 -8.04 -12.42 -7.95
C TYR A 17 -7.23 -13.14 -9.04
N ASN A 18 -7.87 -13.62 -10.10
CA ASN A 18 -7.26 -14.53 -11.08
C ASN A 18 -6.98 -13.93 -12.45
N GLY A 19 -7.26 -12.66 -12.67
CA GLY A 19 -7.06 -12.05 -13.98
C GLY A 19 -6.96 -10.53 -13.93
N PRO A 20 -6.64 -9.89 -15.06
CA PRO A 20 -6.79 -8.46 -15.19
C PRO A 20 -8.25 -8.15 -14.91
N ILE A 21 -8.50 -7.24 -13.98
CA ILE A 21 -9.84 -6.75 -13.75
C ILE A 21 -10.30 -6.15 -15.06
N ASP A 22 -11.30 -6.76 -15.66
CA ASP A 22 -11.87 -6.27 -16.90
C ASP A 22 -12.58 -4.92 -16.67
N ALA A 23 -12.91 -4.24 -17.74
CA ALA A 23 -13.59 -2.94 -17.70
C ALA A 23 -14.95 -3.00 -16.96
N ALA A 24 -15.49 -4.18 -16.69
CA ALA A 24 -16.75 -4.38 -15.96
C ALA A 24 -16.57 -4.27 -14.44
N SER A 25 -15.36 -4.40 -13.91
CA SER A 25 -15.07 -4.31 -12.47
C SER A 25 -15.00 -2.88 -11.93
N GLY A 26 -14.98 -1.88 -12.80
CA GLY A 26 -14.85 -0.48 -12.42
C GLY A 26 -13.44 -0.03 -12.03
N PHE A 27 -12.44 -0.90 -12.18
CA PHE A 27 -11.01 -0.55 -12.01
C PHE A 27 -10.33 -0.58 -13.40
N PRO A 28 -10.38 0.50 -14.17
CA PRO A 28 -10.03 0.51 -15.59
C PRO A 28 -8.57 0.13 -15.88
N GLU A 29 -7.68 0.35 -14.92
CA GLU A 29 -6.25 0.03 -15.06
C GLU A 29 -5.91 -1.38 -14.52
N GLY A 30 -6.88 -2.11 -13.96
CA GLY A 30 -6.67 -3.40 -13.31
C GLY A 30 -5.98 -3.30 -11.95
N LEU A 31 -5.58 -4.46 -11.41
CA LEU A 31 -4.88 -4.56 -10.12
C LEU A 31 -3.40 -4.99 -10.28
N GLY A 32 -2.91 -5.13 -11.50
CA GLY A 32 -1.61 -5.72 -11.78
C GLY A 32 -1.61 -7.24 -11.62
N VAL A 33 -0.57 -7.86 -12.16
CA VAL A 33 -0.40 -9.32 -12.13
C VAL A 33 1.04 -9.68 -11.77
N ILE A 34 1.20 -10.77 -11.04
CA ILE A 34 2.52 -11.33 -10.70
C ILE A 34 2.88 -12.56 -11.54
N GLY A 35 2.02 -12.98 -12.46
CA GLY A 35 2.18 -14.20 -13.26
C GLY A 35 1.79 -15.48 -12.52
N THR A 36 1.66 -16.57 -13.25
CA THR A 36 1.37 -17.89 -12.65
C THR A 36 2.60 -18.49 -11.98
N ASN A 37 2.42 -19.52 -11.16
CA ASN A 37 3.55 -20.25 -10.54
C ASN A 37 4.52 -20.78 -11.61
N VAL A 38 4.02 -21.25 -12.74
CA VAL A 38 4.81 -21.75 -13.86
C VAL A 38 5.63 -20.64 -14.50
N ASP A 39 5.00 -19.49 -14.77
CA ASP A 39 5.69 -18.32 -15.36
C ASP A 39 6.84 -17.79 -14.48
N ARG A 40 6.69 -17.94 -13.16
CA ARG A 40 7.68 -17.53 -12.15
C ARG A 40 8.72 -18.62 -11.84
N GLY A 41 8.61 -19.79 -12.50
CA GLY A 41 9.53 -20.90 -12.30
C GLY A 41 9.45 -21.55 -10.92
N LEU A 42 8.30 -21.46 -10.25
CA LEU A 42 8.13 -22.01 -8.91
C LEU A 42 7.95 -23.55 -8.96
N PRO A 43 8.44 -24.27 -7.94
CA PRO A 43 8.29 -25.72 -7.90
C PRO A 43 6.82 -26.15 -7.80
N ALA A 44 6.46 -27.23 -8.51
CA ALA A 44 5.12 -27.81 -8.43
C ALA A 44 4.85 -28.47 -7.07
N SER A 45 5.88 -28.91 -6.38
CA SER A 45 5.78 -29.53 -5.05
C SER A 45 5.54 -28.47 -3.97
N LYS A 46 4.50 -28.66 -3.16
CA LYS A 46 4.19 -27.80 -2.01
C LYS A 46 5.21 -27.89 -0.85
N THR A 47 6.09 -28.89 -0.91
CA THR A 47 7.12 -29.14 0.13
C THR A 47 8.53 -28.77 -0.33
N ALA A 48 8.70 -28.31 -1.56
CA ALA A 48 9.99 -27.83 -2.05
C ALA A 48 10.24 -26.40 -1.57
N ASP A 49 11.49 -26.07 -1.33
CA ASP A 49 11.90 -24.70 -1.02
C ASP A 49 11.50 -23.78 -2.16
N CYS A 50 10.90 -22.66 -1.80
CA CYS A 50 10.38 -21.70 -2.76
C CYS A 50 11.01 -20.32 -2.50
N ASN A 51 11.69 -19.80 -3.51
CA ASN A 51 12.14 -18.41 -3.54
C ASN A 51 11.42 -17.72 -4.71
N ASP A 52 10.62 -16.70 -4.40
CA ASP A 52 9.77 -16.00 -5.36
C ASP A 52 10.08 -14.50 -5.39
N PRO A 53 11.20 -14.11 -6.02
CA PRO A 53 11.59 -12.70 -6.09
C PRO A 53 10.62 -11.87 -6.91
N ALA A 54 9.88 -12.47 -7.85
CA ALA A 54 8.88 -11.75 -8.64
C ALA A 54 7.67 -11.35 -7.78
N ALA A 55 7.14 -12.25 -6.97
CA ALA A 55 6.08 -11.92 -6.02
C ALA A 55 6.57 -10.93 -4.96
N PHE A 56 7.77 -11.11 -4.44
CA PHE A 56 8.39 -10.19 -3.49
C PHE A 56 8.48 -8.76 -4.06
N ASP A 57 8.91 -8.62 -5.32
CA ASP A 57 8.97 -7.30 -5.97
C ASP A 57 7.59 -6.63 -6.10
N GLN A 58 6.52 -7.40 -6.13
CA GLN A 58 5.16 -6.88 -6.28
C GLN A 58 4.45 -6.55 -4.95
N VAL A 59 5.00 -6.92 -3.80
CA VAL A 59 4.43 -6.54 -2.50
C VAL A 59 4.32 -5.01 -2.40
N GLY A 60 3.13 -4.51 -2.12
CA GLY A 60 2.83 -3.07 -2.06
C GLY A 60 2.78 -2.36 -3.43
N LYS A 61 2.84 -3.10 -4.56
CA LYS A 61 2.82 -2.54 -5.92
C LYS A 61 1.62 -3.00 -6.76
N VAL A 62 0.99 -4.10 -6.38
CA VAL A 62 -0.16 -4.66 -7.08
C VAL A 62 -1.27 -5.02 -6.09
N SER A 63 -2.47 -5.24 -6.60
CA SER A 63 -3.66 -5.50 -5.80
C SER A 63 -4.18 -4.26 -5.05
N LEU A 64 -4.98 -4.48 -4.03
CA LEU A 64 -5.56 -3.43 -3.20
C LEU A 64 -4.72 -3.21 -1.95
N GLY A 65 -4.62 -1.95 -1.55
CA GLY A 65 -4.12 -1.56 -0.24
C GLY A 65 -5.25 -1.54 0.79
N ASP A 66 -5.23 -0.52 1.61
CA ASP A 66 -6.23 -0.30 2.64
C ASP A 66 -7.56 0.17 2.07
N LEU A 67 -8.61 -0.01 2.85
CA LEU A 67 -9.96 0.40 2.49
C LEU A 67 -10.68 1.01 3.71
N GLU A 68 -11.55 1.97 3.46
CA GLU A 68 -12.27 2.67 4.51
C GLU A 68 -13.69 3.04 4.05
N ILE A 69 -14.64 3.07 4.97
CA ILE A 69 -16.02 3.45 4.70
C ILE A 69 -16.33 4.84 5.28
N SER A 70 -17.10 5.65 4.55
CA SER A 70 -17.56 6.95 5.04
C SER A 70 -18.47 6.81 6.26
N ASP A 71 -18.51 7.83 7.14
CA ASP A 71 -19.34 7.84 8.36
C ASP A 71 -20.84 7.61 8.06
N ASP A 72 -21.29 8.02 6.87
CA ASP A 72 -22.68 7.83 6.44
C ASP A 72 -22.95 6.49 5.74
N GLY A 73 -21.91 5.65 5.59
CA GLY A 73 -21.99 4.32 4.98
C GLY A 73 -22.24 4.31 3.47
N LYS A 74 -22.17 5.46 2.78
CA LYS A 74 -22.52 5.55 1.36
C LYS A 74 -21.34 5.34 0.43
N PHE A 75 -20.13 5.57 0.87
CA PHE A 75 -18.93 5.48 0.07
C PHE A 75 -17.93 4.53 0.68
N LEU A 76 -17.40 3.64 -0.13
CA LEU A 76 -16.22 2.83 0.17
C LEU A 76 -15.04 3.42 -0.57
N PHE A 77 -13.97 3.74 0.15
CA PHE A 77 -12.71 4.21 -0.39
C PHE A 77 -11.71 3.07 -0.40
N VAL A 78 -11.04 2.85 -1.52
CA VAL A 78 -10.12 1.72 -1.70
C VAL A 78 -8.86 2.22 -2.41
N MET A 79 -7.69 1.91 -1.85
CA MET A 79 -6.43 2.21 -2.51
C MET A 79 -6.07 1.10 -3.51
N ASN A 80 -5.92 1.44 -4.78
CA ASN A 80 -5.34 0.55 -5.77
C ASN A 80 -3.84 0.78 -5.84
N LEU A 81 -3.06 -0.24 -5.49
CA LEU A 81 -1.60 -0.16 -5.41
C LEU A 81 -0.95 -0.15 -6.80
N TYR A 82 -1.60 -0.73 -7.80
CA TYR A 82 -1.07 -0.86 -9.14
C TYR A 82 -1.03 0.47 -9.88
N ASP A 83 -2.16 1.15 -9.98
CA ASP A 83 -2.25 2.46 -10.62
C ASP A 83 -2.02 3.63 -9.65
N ARG A 84 -1.89 3.34 -8.35
CA ARG A 84 -1.59 4.30 -7.27
C ARG A 84 -2.65 5.39 -7.13
N LYS A 85 -3.91 5.03 -7.35
CA LYS A 85 -5.07 5.91 -7.20
C LYS A 85 -5.98 5.44 -6.09
N LEU A 86 -6.62 6.39 -5.46
CA LEU A 86 -7.75 6.14 -4.58
C LEU A 86 -9.01 5.95 -5.44
N TYR A 87 -9.78 4.92 -5.14
CA TYR A 87 -11.09 4.69 -5.73
C TYR A 87 -12.18 4.96 -4.72
N ARG A 88 -13.14 5.80 -5.08
CA ARG A 88 -14.37 6.01 -4.33
C ARG A 88 -15.49 5.25 -5.02
N LEU A 89 -16.06 4.28 -4.31
CA LEU A 89 -17.17 3.45 -4.73
C LEU A 89 -18.43 3.93 -4.03
N GLU A 90 -19.41 4.41 -4.79
CA GLU A 90 -20.73 4.76 -4.25
C GLU A 90 -21.57 3.48 -4.10
N LEU A 91 -22.02 3.23 -2.88
CA LEU A 91 -22.78 2.05 -2.52
C LEU A 91 -24.28 2.28 -2.76
N ASN A 92 -25.00 1.26 -3.21
CA ASN A 92 -26.44 1.32 -3.45
C ASN A 92 -27.28 1.38 -2.16
N SER A 93 -26.68 1.14 -1.02
CA SER A 93 -27.31 1.24 0.31
C SER A 93 -26.24 1.50 1.37
N ALA A 94 -26.53 2.41 2.27
CA ALA A 94 -25.65 2.75 3.40
C ALA A 94 -25.67 1.69 4.52
N THR A 95 -26.73 0.92 4.65
CA THR A 95 -26.94 -0.02 5.77
C THR A 95 -26.85 -1.49 5.36
N ASN A 96 -27.12 -1.77 4.09
CA ASN A 96 -27.07 -3.14 3.55
C ASN A 96 -26.65 -3.07 2.06
N PRO A 97 -25.38 -2.74 1.78
CA PRO A 97 -24.92 -2.62 0.41
C PRO A 97 -24.89 -3.98 -0.28
N THR A 98 -25.50 -4.06 -1.45
CA THR A 98 -25.52 -5.23 -2.32
C THR A 98 -24.87 -4.95 -3.68
N GLY A 99 -24.35 -3.74 -3.88
CA GLY A 99 -23.67 -3.34 -5.11
C GLY A 99 -23.13 -1.93 -5.07
N VAL A 100 -22.36 -1.61 -6.10
CA VAL A 100 -21.78 -0.30 -6.35
C VAL A 100 -22.57 0.39 -7.46
N ILE A 101 -22.95 1.67 -7.26
CA ILE A 101 -23.69 2.46 -8.24
C ILE A 101 -22.73 3.23 -9.16
N ALA A 102 -21.65 3.74 -8.59
CA ALA A 102 -20.66 4.53 -9.31
C ALA A 102 -19.25 4.30 -8.77
N VAL A 103 -18.26 4.40 -9.63
CA VAL A 103 -16.83 4.33 -9.30
C VAL A 103 -16.13 5.57 -9.81
N THR A 104 -15.38 6.23 -8.93
CA THR A 104 -14.58 7.41 -9.28
C THR A 104 -13.12 7.16 -8.89
N SER A 105 -12.20 7.28 -9.84
CA SER A 105 -10.76 7.23 -9.55
C SER A 105 -10.23 8.64 -9.23
N ILE A 106 -9.41 8.76 -8.20
CA ILE A 106 -8.87 10.01 -7.70
C ILE A 106 -7.36 9.88 -7.58
N ALA A 107 -6.62 10.67 -8.36
CA ALA A 107 -5.16 10.69 -8.29
C ALA A 107 -4.68 11.40 -7.03
N LEU A 108 -3.62 10.90 -6.40
CA LEU A 108 -2.92 11.64 -5.36
C LEU A 108 -2.21 12.86 -5.98
N PRO A 109 -2.08 13.96 -5.24
CA PRO A 109 -1.29 15.10 -5.68
C PRO A 109 0.16 14.72 -5.96
N ALA A 110 0.72 15.21 -7.05
CA ALA A 110 2.10 14.95 -7.40
C ALA A 110 3.05 15.60 -6.39
N ILE A 111 4.06 14.84 -5.98
CA ILE A 111 5.17 15.32 -5.18
C ILE A 111 6.49 14.81 -5.79
N ALA A 112 7.48 15.67 -5.84
CA ALA A 112 8.81 15.26 -6.31
C ALA A 112 9.49 14.38 -5.26
N VAL A 113 9.94 13.20 -5.67
CA VAL A 113 10.73 12.29 -4.86
C VAL A 113 12.03 11.95 -5.57
N THR A 114 13.07 11.67 -4.81
CA THR A 114 14.38 11.31 -5.35
C THR A 114 14.53 9.79 -5.30
N ASN A 115 15.07 9.22 -6.37
CA ASN A 115 15.44 7.80 -6.46
C ASN A 115 14.33 6.82 -6.07
N GLY A 116 13.06 7.15 -6.34
CA GLY A 116 11.95 6.28 -5.99
C GLY A 116 10.62 6.71 -6.56
N GLU A 117 9.58 6.08 -6.06
CA GLU A 117 8.19 6.32 -6.41
C GLU A 117 7.36 6.59 -5.15
N ILE A 118 6.26 7.31 -5.28
CA ILE A 118 5.24 7.37 -4.23
C ILE A 118 4.45 6.06 -4.26
N ARG A 119 4.43 5.38 -3.12
CA ARG A 119 3.73 4.12 -2.89
C ARG A 119 2.65 4.32 -1.83
N PRO A 120 1.40 4.61 -2.23
CA PRO A 120 0.28 4.76 -1.32
C PRO A 120 -0.20 3.39 -0.82
N PHE A 121 -0.75 3.35 0.39
CA PHE A 121 -1.39 2.16 0.94
C PHE A 121 -2.53 2.53 1.89
N ALA A 122 -2.23 3.27 2.98
CA ALA A 122 -3.17 3.58 4.04
C ALA A 122 -4.28 4.51 3.60
N VAL A 123 -5.49 4.23 4.06
CA VAL A 123 -6.68 5.08 3.92
C VAL A 123 -7.37 5.15 5.28
N SER A 124 -7.78 6.34 5.71
CA SER A 124 -8.55 6.50 6.95
C SER A 124 -9.60 7.59 6.80
N TYR A 125 -10.82 7.32 7.23
CA TYR A 125 -11.92 8.29 7.25
C TYR A 125 -12.16 8.76 8.68
N HIS A 126 -11.96 10.03 8.95
CA HIS A 126 -12.10 10.58 10.29
C HIS A 126 -12.81 11.93 10.28
N ARG A 127 -13.96 12.03 10.96
CA ARG A 127 -14.73 13.27 11.15
C ARG A 127 -15.00 14.03 9.85
N GLY A 128 -15.48 13.32 8.83
CA GLY A 128 -15.85 13.90 7.54
C GLY A 128 -14.68 14.23 6.61
N LYS A 129 -13.47 13.79 6.93
CA LYS A 129 -12.26 13.94 6.13
C LYS A 129 -11.69 12.58 5.79
N LEU A 130 -11.02 12.48 4.66
CA LEU A 130 -10.27 11.28 4.29
C LEU A 130 -8.77 11.58 4.30
N PHE A 131 -8.02 10.62 4.81
CA PHE A 131 -6.56 10.69 4.88
C PHE A 131 -5.97 9.53 4.08
N VAL A 132 -4.94 9.83 3.30
CA VAL A 132 -4.20 8.81 2.53
C VAL A 132 -2.75 8.88 2.88
N GLY A 133 -2.20 7.74 3.29
CA GLY A 133 -0.80 7.56 3.63
C GLY A 133 -0.01 6.90 2.51
N ALA A 134 1.21 7.37 2.29
CA ALA A 134 2.13 6.82 1.32
C ALA A 134 3.58 6.92 1.79
N VAL A 135 4.46 6.16 1.17
CA VAL A 135 5.91 6.30 1.34
C VAL A 135 6.59 6.66 0.02
N ALA A 136 7.68 7.42 0.08
CA ALA A 136 8.68 7.48 -0.99
C ALA A 136 9.56 6.24 -0.84
N SER A 137 9.57 5.37 -1.84
CA SER A 137 10.12 4.02 -1.74
C SER A 137 11.64 3.93 -1.84
N GLY A 138 12.29 4.93 -2.44
CA GLY A 138 13.72 4.89 -2.72
C GLY A 138 14.16 3.74 -3.65
N GLU A 139 13.25 3.04 -4.31
CA GLU A 139 13.47 1.77 -5.03
C GLU A 139 14.41 1.86 -6.24
N ASN A 140 14.75 3.06 -6.69
CA ASN A 140 15.63 3.32 -7.83
C ASN A 140 17.07 3.67 -7.38
N GLY A 141 17.58 3.02 -6.35
CA GLY A 141 18.92 3.24 -5.80
C GLY A 141 18.98 4.34 -4.74
N GLY A 142 17.87 4.56 -4.05
CA GLY A 142 17.78 5.50 -2.94
C GLY A 142 18.68 5.12 -1.77
N THR A 143 18.95 6.10 -0.91
CA THR A 143 19.85 5.97 0.24
C THR A 143 19.20 6.52 1.51
N VAL A 144 19.67 6.01 2.66
CA VAL A 144 19.27 6.51 3.98
C VAL A 144 20.52 6.65 4.84
N VAL A 145 20.70 7.82 5.44
CA VAL A 145 21.75 8.10 6.42
C VAL A 145 21.08 8.45 7.75
N HIS A 146 21.50 7.80 8.82
CA HIS A 146 20.95 8.04 10.16
C HIS A 146 21.01 9.52 10.53
N ASN A 147 19.86 10.10 10.84
CA ASN A 147 19.69 11.54 11.13
C ASN A 147 20.27 12.47 10.06
N GLY A 148 20.47 11.99 8.84
CA GLY A 148 21.04 12.72 7.71
C GLY A 148 20.16 12.68 6.47
N ALA A 149 20.77 12.73 5.30
CA ALA A 149 20.07 12.68 4.02
C ALA A 149 19.29 11.36 3.86
N THR A 150 18.10 11.44 3.29
CA THR A 150 17.27 10.27 2.99
C THR A 150 16.43 10.49 1.75
N ASP A 151 16.25 9.42 0.97
CA ASP A 151 15.29 9.34 -0.12
C ASP A 151 13.95 8.73 0.35
N LEU A 152 13.88 8.27 1.61
CA LEU A 152 12.68 7.70 2.20
C LEU A 152 11.92 8.73 3.03
N TYR A 153 10.66 8.91 2.69
CA TYR A 153 9.71 9.74 3.43
C TYR A 153 8.37 9.04 3.58
N ALA A 154 7.67 9.35 4.66
CA ALA A 154 6.24 9.08 4.78
C ALA A 154 5.48 10.39 4.58
N TYR A 155 4.37 10.30 3.84
CA TYR A 155 3.48 11.41 3.56
C TYR A 155 2.05 11.07 3.93
N VAL A 156 1.29 12.06 4.39
CA VAL A 156 -0.15 11.95 4.56
C VAL A 156 -0.82 13.14 3.86
N TRP A 157 -1.76 12.86 2.97
CA TRP A 157 -2.64 13.86 2.35
C TRP A 157 -4.01 13.83 3.00
N GLU A 158 -4.65 14.99 3.04
CA GLU A 158 -6.02 15.17 3.50
C GLU A 158 -6.93 15.54 2.33
N MET A 159 -8.12 14.96 2.33
CA MET A 159 -9.25 15.33 1.47
C MET A 159 -10.37 15.83 2.35
N THR A 160 -10.79 17.09 2.17
CA THR A 160 -11.71 17.77 3.08
C THR A 160 -13.19 17.53 2.78
N ASP A 161 -13.52 17.05 1.58
CA ASP A 161 -14.90 16.75 1.15
C ASP A 161 -14.95 15.43 0.38
N PRO A 162 -14.64 14.30 1.05
CA PRO A 162 -14.53 13.01 0.37
C PRO A 162 -15.84 12.49 -0.21
N ASN A 163 -16.97 12.86 0.39
CA ASN A 163 -18.31 12.45 -0.06
C ASN A 163 -18.85 13.35 -1.18
N GLY A 164 -18.32 14.55 -1.34
CA GLY A 164 -18.71 15.51 -2.39
C GLY A 164 -17.66 15.66 -3.49
N ALA A 165 -16.92 16.77 -3.48
CA ALA A 165 -15.95 17.11 -4.52
C ALA A 165 -14.78 16.14 -4.60
N ALA A 166 -14.44 15.44 -3.51
CA ALA A 166 -13.42 14.42 -3.41
C ALA A 166 -12.05 14.86 -3.96
N THR A 167 -11.58 16.00 -3.49
CA THR A 167 -10.33 16.61 -3.94
C THR A 167 -9.33 16.69 -2.79
N PHE A 168 -8.12 16.19 -3.00
CA PHE A 168 -7.03 16.31 -2.03
C PHE A 168 -6.50 17.73 -1.92
N ASN A 169 -6.04 18.11 -0.75
CA ASN A 169 -5.18 19.27 -0.58
C ASN A 169 -3.90 19.07 -1.42
N ALA A 170 -3.43 20.11 -2.09
CA ALA A 170 -2.31 20.01 -3.04
C ALA A 170 -0.99 19.55 -2.39
N THR A 171 -0.81 19.86 -1.11
CA THR A 171 0.38 19.47 -0.34
C THR A 171 0.01 18.46 0.75
N PRO A 172 0.90 17.52 1.09
CA PRO A 172 0.67 16.64 2.23
C PRO A 172 0.61 17.46 3.52
N ILE A 173 -0.28 17.07 4.43
CA ILE A 173 -0.36 17.65 5.77
C ILE A 173 0.75 17.16 6.68
N LEU A 174 1.39 16.05 6.32
CA LEU A 174 2.49 15.45 7.04
C LEU A 174 3.57 14.96 6.06
N SER A 175 4.83 15.26 6.39
CA SER A 175 6.01 14.78 5.67
C SER A 175 7.08 14.41 6.70
N ILE A 176 7.40 13.13 6.84
CA ILE A 176 8.34 12.61 7.83
C ILE A 176 9.51 11.93 7.12
N PRO A 177 10.76 12.38 7.35
CA PRO A 177 11.92 11.65 6.87
C PRO A 177 12.09 10.34 7.63
N LEU A 178 12.25 9.22 6.92
CA LEU A 178 12.42 7.89 7.50
C LEU A 178 13.92 7.56 7.68
N ASN A 179 14.66 8.43 8.36
CA ASN A 179 16.10 8.33 8.59
C ASN A 179 16.48 8.09 10.06
N TYR A 180 15.53 7.63 10.85
CA TYR A 180 15.72 7.29 12.27
C TYR A 180 15.85 5.78 12.49
N GLN A 181 16.39 5.40 13.64
CA GLN A 181 16.44 4.00 14.05
C GLN A 181 15.08 3.52 14.54
N LYS A 182 14.47 2.58 13.82
CA LYS A 182 13.14 2.01 14.14
C LYS A 182 13.17 0.87 15.16
N GLY A 183 14.36 0.35 15.50
CA GLY A 183 14.53 -0.82 16.37
C GLY A 183 15.27 -1.97 15.67
N TYR A 184 15.30 -3.11 16.31
CA TYR A 184 16.00 -4.30 15.80
C TYR A 184 15.05 -5.13 14.96
N PRO A 185 15.41 -5.48 13.71
CA PRO A 185 14.63 -6.43 12.93
C PRO A 185 14.74 -7.85 13.54
N ILE A 186 15.93 -8.22 14.03
CA ILE A 186 16.21 -9.52 14.64
C ILE A 186 17.19 -9.35 15.81
N GLN A 187 17.02 -10.18 16.85
CA GLN A 187 17.95 -10.20 18.00
C GLN A 187 19.38 -10.51 17.54
N GLY A 188 20.33 -9.70 17.99
CA GLY A 188 21.75 -9.86 17.67
C GLY A 188 22.27 -8.99 16.52
N LEU A 189 21.38 -8.33 15.78
CA LEU A 189 21.75 -7.35 14.75
C LEU A 189 21.80 -5.94 15.34
N ASN A 190 22.98 -5.44 15.62
CA ASN A 190 23.18 -4.25 16.46
C ASN A 190 23.72 -3.00 15.77
N SER A 191 24.05 -3.09 14.46
CA SER A 191 24.58 -1.92 13.76
C SER A 191 23.50 -0.84 13.52
N VAL A 192 23.91 0.41 13.42
CA VAL A 192 22.99 1.52 13.07
C VAL A 192 22.30 1.24 11.73
N ALA A 193 23.06 0.73 10.74
CA ALA A 193 22.52 0.42 9.42
C ALA A 193 21.37 -0.60 9.50
N GLN A 194 21.50 -1.64 10.31
CA GLN A 194 20.47 -2.68 10.46
C GLN A 194 19.18 -2.19 11.13
N ARG A 195 19.24 -1.07 11.85
CA ARG A 195 18.09 -0.47 12.55
C ARG A 195 17.37 0.59 11.73
N LEU A 196 17.91 0.99 10.59
CA LEU A 196 17.28 1.97 9.72
C LEU A 196 16.19 1.33 8.87
N TRP A 197 15.30 2.15 8.36
CA TRP A 197 14.51 1.80 7.20
C TRP A 197 15.41 1.74 5.96
N HIS A 198 15.07 0.86 5.03
CA HIS A 198 15.81 0.68 3.77
C HIS A 198 14.93 0.95 2.56
N PRO A 199 15.52 1.41 1.44
CA PRO A 199 14.83 1.51 0.17
C PRO A 199 14.19 0.18 -0.24
N TRP A 200 13.07 0.23 -0.92
CA TRP A 200 12.43 -0.97 -1.45
C TRP A 200 13.38 -1.69 -2.41
N SER A 201 13.49 -2.99 -2.28
CA SER A 201 14.38 -3.82 -3.07
C SER A 201 13.61 -4.88 -3.83
N LYS A 202 14.11 -5.23 -5.02
CA LYS A 202 13.68 -6.42 -5.77
C LYS A 202 14.41 -7.68 -5.33
N ASN A 203 15.45 -7.53 -4.53
CA ASN A 203 16.35 -8.60 -4.17
C ASN A 203 15.98 -9.19 -2.81
N THR A 204 15.48 -10.42 -2.81
CA THR A 204 15.19 -11.20 -1.61
C THR A 204 16.45 -11.58 -0.82
N ALA A 205 17.63 -11.46 -1.42
CA ALA A 205 18.91 -11.77 -0.78
C ALA A 205 19.56 -10.55 -0.10
N ASN A 206 18.87 -9.44 0.04
CA ASN A 206 19.36 -8.28 0.78
C ASN A 206 19.35 -8.58 2.28
N THR A 207 20.43 -9.20 2.72
CA THR A 207 20.67 -9.60 4.11
C THR A 207 21.96 -8.95 4.61
N PHE A 208 21.98 -8.55 5.86
CA PHE A 208 23.21 -8.16 6.55
C PHE A 208 23.86 -9.43 7.15
N GLY A 209 24.54 -10.22 6.34
CA GLY A 209 25.37 -11.36 6.79
C GLY A 209 24.62 -12.42 7.63
N GLY A 210 24.47 -13.60 7.12
CA GLY A 210 23.91 -14.72 7.87
C GLY A 210 22.66 -15.37 7.30
N GLY A 211 22.15 -14.89 6.18
CA GLY A 211 21.02 -15.53 5.48
C GLY A 211 19.62 -15.16 5.99
N GLU A 212 19.52 -14.25 6.93
CA GLU A 212 18.24 -13.76 7.44
C GLU A 212 17.83 -12.46 6.73
N PHE A 213 16.55 -12.34 6.40
CA PHE A 213 16.02 -11.14 5.76
C PHE A 213 15.99 -9.97 6.76
N THR A 214 16.89 -9.01 6.58
CA THR A 214 17.08 -7.89 7.52
C THR A 214 16.92 -6.52 6.86
N TRP A 215 16.54 -6.51 5.59
CA TRP A 215 16.36 -5.30 4.80
C TRP A 215 14.91 -4.79 4.94
N VAL A 216 14.61 -4.21 6.08
CA VAL A 216 13.27 -3.76 6.43
C VAL A 216 12.90 -2.51 5.65
N SER A 217 11.92 -2.62 4.75
CA SER A 217 11.46 -1.54 3.88
C SER A 217 10.10 -1.01 4.34
N PRO A 218 9.92 0.32 4.47
CA PRO A 218 8.71 0.87 5.05
C PRO A 218 7.51 0.76 4.11
N MET A 219 6.36 0.43 4.67
CA MET A 219 5.06 0.56 4.06
C MET A 219 4.14 1.21 5.10
N LEU A 220 3.62 2.41 4.83
CA LEU A 220 2.64 3.08 5.70
C LEU A 220 1.30 2.41 5.45
N SER A 221 0.95 1.47 6.32
CA SER A 221 -0.14 0.50 6.10
C SER A 221 -1.46 0.94 6.70
N ASN A 222 -1.44 1.77 7.73
CA ASN A 222 -2.65 2.24 8.38
C ASN A 222 -2.47 3.64 8.99
N ILE A 223 -3.57 4.37 9.12
CA ILE A 223 -3.68 5.65 9.81
C ILE A 223 -4.86 5.56 10.76
N GLU A 224 -4.61 5.72 12.06
CA GLU A 224 -5.64 5.75 13.08
C GLU A 224 -5.68 7.09 13.80
N PHE A 225 -6.81 7.39 14.42
CA PHE A 225 -6.97 8.58 15.23
C PHE A 225 -7.40 8.22 16.66
N SER A 226 -6.71 8.80 17.63
CA SER A 226 -7.14 8.71 19.02
C SER A 226 -8.43 9.53 19.25
N ASP A 227 -9.10 9.28 20.38
CA ASP A 227 -10.27 10.08 20.81
C ASP A 227 -9.95 11.57 20.95
N ARG A 228 -8.69 11.92 21.18
CA ARG A 228 -8.20 13.30 21.28
C ARG A 228 -7.90 13.93 19.91
N GLY A 229 -7.90 13.13 18.85
CA GLY A 229 -7.56 13.53 17.48
C GLY A 229 -6.07 13.44 17.15
N ASP A 230 -5.27 12.75 17.98
CA ASP A 230 -3.88 12.46 17.64
C ASP A 230 -3.84 11.44 16.50
N MET A 231 -3.04 11.71 15.48
CA MET A 231 -2.83 10.78 14.36
C MET A 231 -1.76 9.75 14.71
N ILE A 232 -2.08 8.48 14.53
CA ILE A 232 -1.20 7.33 14.73
C ILE A 232 -0.91 6.74 13.35
N LEU A 233 0.37 6.54 13.05
CA LEU A 233 0.82 5.97 11.78
C LEU A 233 1.44 4.60 12.01
N ASP A 234 0.90 3.58 11.36
CA ASP A 234 1.39 2.22 11.44
C ASP A 234 2.24 1.86 10.21
N PHE A 235 3.45 1.38 10.48
CA PHE A 235 4.37 0.96 9.42
C PHE A 235 4.61 -0.54 9.47
N PHE A 236 4.40 -1.18 8.34
CA PHE A 236 4.83 -2.56 8.12
C PHE A 236 6.18 -2.62 7.42
N ASP A 237 6.88 -3.73 7.63
CA ASP A 237 7.94 -4.14 6.74
C ASP A 237 7.34 -4.76 5.48
N ARG A 238 7.73 -4.25 4.33
CA ARG A 238 7.32 -4.78 3.03
C ARG A 238 7.76 -6.25 2.84
N GLY A 239 8.80 -6.68 3.53
CA GLY A 239 9.35 -8.03 3.46
C GLY A 239 8.62 -9.07 4.32
N GLY A 240 7.75 -8.65 5.24
CA GLY A 240 6.98 -9.51 6.14
C GLY A 240 7.58 -9.64 7.52
#